data_3aaebe0650482c42e5e97f2913033e8b
#
_entry.id   3aaebe0650482c42e5e97f2913033e8b
#
_cell.length_a   1.000
_cell.length_b   1.000
_cell.length_c   1.000
_cell.angle_alpha   90.00
_cell.angle_beta   90.00
_cell.angle_gamma   90.00
#
_symmetry.space_group_name_H-M   'P 1'
#
loop_
_entity.id
_entity.type
_entity.pdbx_description
1 polymer ?
#
loop_
_entity_poly.entity_id
_entity_poly.type
_entity_poly.pdbx_seq_one_letter_code
_entity_poly.pdbx_strand_id
1 'polypeptide(L)'
;MKISKISRSGIRAACGLLLAISLTTPLFAQKKLNTVAVTVGDLGNPFFVQIAHGAQAAAKKINPGVKFQSESSNYDVNNQTNQMDNFVASGASLILLNAADSKGIAPAVMRAKAAGVTVVAVDVGAEGGVDATVTSNNKQAGQLDGKYVADRLKGKGQIVIVNGPPVTAVTDRVAGFLEEIKKSPDIKILSQDQNAGGSRDGGLRVMTDLLTAFPKIDAVFAINDPTAIGCDLAAKQAQRKDFFIVGVDGAPDVVPSLKDKDSLIAASAAQDPYTMAGKAVEIGYDCMNGKKPAEALTLIPVDLITKENVDQYKGWTK
;
A
#
# COMPACT_ATOMS: atom_id res chain seq x y z
N MET A 1 -84.74 54.32 -34.69
CA MET A 1 -85.19 53.24 -35.61
C MET A 1 -83.96 52.35 -35.89
N LYS A 2 -84.12 51.03 -35.72
CA LYS A 2 -83.26 49.87 -36.04
C LYS A 2 -82.32 49.40 -34.94
N ILE A 3 -82.78 48.30 -34.44
CA ILE A 3 -82.26 47.24 -33.60
C ILE A 3 -81.16 46.48 -34.36
N SER A 4 -80.06 46.09 -33.70
CA SER A 4 -79.36 44.86 -34.16
C SER A 4 -78.58 44.27 -33.01
N LYS A 5 -78.99 43.12 -32.68
CA LYS A 5 -78.54 41.81 -32.37
C LYS A 5 -77.16 41.67 -31.64
N ILE A 6 -77.27 41.12 -30.44
CA ILE A 6 -76.29 40.49 -29.62
C ILE A 6 -75.80 39.18 -30.28
N SER A 7 -74.48 39.04 -30.43
CA SER A 7 -73.85 37.75 -30.75
C SER A 7 -73.10 37.21 -29.53
N ARG A 8 -73.51 36.02 -29.08
CA ARG A 8 -72.82 35.18 -28.06
C ARG A 8 -71.66 34.44 -28.76
N SER A 9 -70.45 34.66 -28.37
CA SER A 9 -69.31 33.81 -28.76
C SER A 9 -68.81 33.07 -27.54
N GLY A 10 -68.79 31.75 -27.67
CA GLY A 10 -68.51 30.80 -26.60
C GLY A 10 -67.08 30.75 -26.20
N ILE A 11 -66.89 30.55 -24.91
CA ILE A 11 -65.64 30.24 -24.26
C ILE A 11 -65.28 28.77 -24.55
N ARG A 12 -64.20 28.55 -25.32
CA ARG A 12 -63.60 27.23 -25.47
C ARG A 12 -62.62 27.02 -24.34
N ALA A 13 -62.94 26.16 -23.38
CA ALA A 13 -62.04 25.66 -22.37
C ALA A 13 -61.00 24.74 -23.05
N ALA A 14 -59.74 25.15 -23.11
CA ALA A 14 -58.65 24.31 -23.51
C ALA A 14 -58.14 23.56 -22.27
N CYS A 15 -58.52 22.29 -22.16
CA CYS A 15 -57.90 21.35 -21.17
C CYS A 15 -56.47 21.06 -21.65
N GLY A 16 -55.51 21.73 -21.04
CA GLY A 16 -54.06 21.40 -21.16
C GLY A 16 -53.73 20.13 -20.38
N LEU A 17 -53.51 19.03 -21.08
CA LEU A 17 -53.01 17.77 -20.51
C LEU A 17 -51.55 17.96 -20.21
N LEU A 18 -51.21 18.24 -18.93
CA LEU A 18 -49.85 18.24 -18.41
C LEU A 18 -49.37 16.78 -18.34
N LEU A 19 -48.59 16.34 -19.32
CA LEU A 19 -47.88 15.08 -19.28
C LEU A 19 -46.72 15.24 -18.27
N ALA A 20 -46.90 14.73 -17.07
CA ALA A 20 -45.83 14.59 -16.09
C ALA A 20 -44.87 13.48 -16.56
N ILE A 21 -43.76 13.86 -17.22
CA ILE A 21 -42.70 12.94 -17.53
C ILE A 21 -41.99 12.63 -16.20
N SER A 22 -42.37 11.50 -15.59
CA SER A 22 -41.66 10.93 -14.45
C SER A 22 -40.29 10.48 -14.96
N LEU A 23 -39.25 11.27 -14.73
CA LEU A 23 -37.84 10.87 -14.87
C LEU A 23 -37.56 9.78 -13.82
N THR A 24 -37.85 8.52 -14.19
CA THR A 24 -37.37 7.37 -13.42
C THR A 24 -35.85 7.27 -13.67
N THR A 25 -35.07 7.83 -12.77
CA THR A 25 -33.63 7.48 -12.70
C THR A 25 -33.54 5.98 -12.52
N PRO A 26 -32.80 5.25 -13.39
CA PRO A 26 -32.63 3.82 -13.22
C PRO A 26 -31.94 3.60 -11.88
N LEU A 27 -32.64 2.98 -10.94
CA LEU A 27 -32.06 2.50 -9.68
C LEU A 27 -31.16 1.32 -10.06
N PHE A 28 -29.89 1.57 -10.36
CA PHE A 28 -28.92 0.49 -10.56
C PHE A 28 -28.88 -0.33 -9.27
N ALA A 29 -29.32 -1.58 -9.34
CA ALA A 29 -29.21 -2.49 -8.22
C ALA A 29 -27.75 -2.60 -7.79
N GLN A 30 -27.50 -2.31 -6.52
CA GLN A 30 -26.15 -2.35 -5.95
C GLN A 30 -25.55 -3.75 -6.13
N LYS A 31 -24.39 -3.83 -6.77
CA LYS A 31 -23.67 -5.10 -6.96
C LYS A 31 -23.26 -5.67 -5.62
N LYS A 32 -23.55 -6.94 -5.39
CA LYS A 32 -23.19 -7.62 -4.15
C LYS A 32 -21.72 -8.02 -4.17
N LEU A 33 -21.01 -7.77 -3.08
CA LEU A 33 -19.62 -8.23 -2.89
C LEU A 33 -19.65 -9.74 -2.54
N ASN A 34 -19.60 -10.61 -3.54
CA ASN A 34 -19.76 -12.06 -3.34
C ASN A 34 -18.44 -12.76 -3.02
N THR A 35 -17.36 -12.36 -3.68
CA THR A 35 -16.05 -12.98 -3.52
C THR A 35 -14.97 -11.90 -3.55
N VAL A 36 -14.12 -11.88 -2.53
CA VAL A 36 -12.90 -11.06 -2.47
C VAL A 36 -11.71 -11.97 -2.50
N ALA A 37 -10.80 -11.71 -3.44
CA ALA A 37 -9.53 -12.41 -3.57
C ALA A 37 -8.38 -11.44 -3.27
N VAL A 38 -7.34 -11.91 -2.62
CA VAL A 38 -6.15 -11.14 -2.28
C VAL A 38 -4.92 -11.91 -2.72
N THR A 39 -4.04 -11.30 -3.50
CA THR A 39 -2.71 -11.85 -3.77
C THR A 39 -1.66 -10.90 -3.24
N VAL A 40 -0.71 -11.44 -2.51
CA VAL A 40 0.35 -10.69 -1.82
C VAL A 40 1.74 -11.27 -2.13
N GLY A 41 2.78 -10.55 -1.72
CA GLY A 41 4.16 -10.98 -1.94
C GLY A 41 4.48 -12.29 -1.21
N ASP A 42 4.43 -12.29 0.13
CA ASP A 42 4.79 -13.45 0.96
C ASP A 42 3.99 -13.47 2.27
N LEU A 43 3.12 -14.47 2.45
CA LEU A 43 2.36 -14.65 3.70
C LEU A 43 3.22 -15.08 4.90
N GLY A 44 4.50 -15.37 4.72
CA GLY A 44 5.47 -15.49 5.79
C GLY A 44 5.84 -14.15 6.44
N ASN A 45 5.60 -13.03 5.74
CA ASN A 45 5.78 -11.69 6.27
C ASN A 45 4.49 -11.23 6.99
N PRO A 46 4.55 -10.87 8.30
CA PRO A 46 3.38 -10.45 9.06
C PRO A 46 2.64 -9.24 8.48
N PHE A 47 3.30 -8.40 7.69
CA PHE A 47 2.68 -7.28 6.98
C PHE A 47 1.55 -7.77 6.06
N PHE A 48 1.80 -8.78 5.24
CA PHE A 48 0.82 -9.30 4.31
C PHE A 48 -0.28 -10.12 4.99
N VAL A 49 0.02 -10.71 6.16
CA VAL A 49 -1.02 -11.34 7.00
C VAL A 49 -2.01 -10.27 7.48
N GLN A 50 -1.53 -9.09 7.89
CA GLN A 50 -2.40 -7.97 8.29
C GLN A 50 -3.20 -7.39 7.11
N ILE A 51 -2.61 -7.33 5.91
CA ILE A 51 -3.36 -7.00 4.68
C ILE A 51 -4.54 -7.96 4.49
N ALA A 52 -4.30 -9.27 4.57
CA ALA A 52 -5.35 -10.28 4.43
C ALA A 52 -6.43 -10.15 5.52
N HIS A 53 -6.04 -9.95 6.78
CA HIS A 53 -6.98 -9.77 7.89
C HIS A 53 -7.83 -8.51 7.74
N GLY A 54 -7.23 -7.36 7.41
CA GLY A 54 -7.94 -6.10 7.21
C GLY A 54 -8.93 -6.18 6.03
N ALA A 55 -8.50 -6.79 4.93
CA ALA A 55 -9.36 -7.04 3.78
C ALA A 55 -10.54 -7.94 4.11
N GLN A 56 -10.30 -9.07 4.82
CA GLN A 56 -11.35 -9.99 5.23
C GLN A 56 -12.37 -9.34 6.17
N ALA A 57 -11.89 -8.57 7.15
CA ALA A 57 -12.75 -7.88 8.10
C ALA A 57 -13.64 -6.86 7.41
N ALA A 58 -13.10 -6.04 6.51
CA ALA A 58 -13.86 -5.06 5.75
C ALA A 58 -14.87 -5.73 4.79
N ALA A 59 -14.45 -6.79 4.11
CA ALA A 59 -15.34 -7.55 3.22
C ALA A 59 -16.52 -8.16 3.97
N LYS A 60 -16.28 -8.76 5.15
CA LYS A 60 -17.36 -9.31 6.01
C LYS A 60 -18.29 -8.24 6.57
N LYS A 61 -17.79 -7.05 6.84
CA LYS A 61 -18.62 -5.91 7.27
C LYS A 61 -19.59 -5.48 6.18
N ILE A 62 -19.17 -5.52 4.91
CA ILE A 62 -20.03 -5.20 3.75
C ILE A 62 -21.00 -6.34 3.46
N ASN A 63 -20.52 -7.57 3.43
CA ASN A 63 -21.34 -8.78 3.22
C ASN A 63 -20.86 -9.91 4.14
N PRO A 64 -21.59 -10.24 5.23
CA PRO A 64 -21.21 -11.32 6.13
C PRO A 64 -21.05 -12.69 5.45
N GLY A 65 -21.71 -12.91 4.31
CA GLY A 65 -21.61 -14.15 3.52
C GLY A 65 -20.57 -14.12 2.40
N VAL A 66 -19.69 -13.12 2.38
CA VAL A 66 -18.63 -13.01 1.37
C VAL A 66 -17.68 -14.20 1.42
N LYS A 67 -17.35 -14.74 0.25
CA LYS A 67 -16.23 -15.68 0.11
C LYS A 67 -14.92 -14.89 0.10
N PHE A 68 -13.95 -15.35 0.86
CA PHE A 68 -12.65 -14.70 0.97
C PHE A 68 -11.53 -15.71 0.74
N GLN A 69 -10.54 -15.33 -0.07
CA GLN A 69 -9.34 -16.13 -0.30
C GLN A 69 -8.11 -15.21 -0.37
N SER A 70 -6.98 -15.69 0.12
CA SER A 70 -5.70 -14.98 0.05
C SER A 70 -4.59 -15.94 -0.32
N GLU A 71 -3.70 -15.52 -1.24
CA GLU A 71 -2.62 -16.34 -1.76
C GLU A 71 -1.29 -15.58 -1.75
N SER A 72 -0.20 -16.33 -1.55
CA SER A 72 1.17 -15.82 -1.64
C SER A 72 1.73 -16.03 -3.02
N SER A 73 2.20 -14.98 -3.68
CA SER A 73 2.89 -15.08 -4.96
C SER A 73 4.36 -15.48 -4.82
N ASN A 74 4.91 -15.41 -3.58
CA ASN A 74 6.34 -15.57 -3.28
C ASN A 74 7.22 -14.60 -4.10
N TYR A 75 6.71 -13.39 -4.35
CA TYR A 75 7.32 -12.36 -5.20
C TYR A 75 7.61 -12.83 -6.65
N ASP A 76 6.93 -13.89 -7.11
CA ASP A 76 7.00 -14.38 -8.49
C ASP A 76 5.82 -13.85 -9.30
N VAL A 77 6.10 -13.03 -10.32
CA VAL A 77 5.08 -12.40 -11.16
C VAL A 77 4.34 -13.42 -12.03
N ASN A 78 4.98 -14.54 -12.41
CA ASN A 78 4.32 -15.59 -13.18
C ASN A 78 3.32 -16.36 -12.31
N ASN A 79 3.73 -16.69 -11.06
CA ASN A 79 2.83 -17.29 -10.08
C ASN A 79 1.65 -16.34 -9.80
N GLN A 80 1.91 -15.06 -9.59
CA GLN A 80 0.86 -14.07 -9.36
C GLN A 80 -0.09 -13.91 -10.55
N THR A 81 0.44 -13.95 -11.78
CA THR A 81 -0.37 -13.96 -13.01
C THR A 81 -1.35 -15.13 -13.03
N ASN A 82 -0.89 -16.34 -12.70
CA ASN A 82 -1.75 -17.52 -12.62
C ASN A 82 -2.80 -17.39 -11.53
N GLN A 83 -2.46 -16.83 -10.35
CA GLN A 83 -3.41 -16.55 -9.27
C GLN A 83 -4.49 -15.59 -9.74
N MET A 84 -4.12 -14.49 -10.40
CA MET A 84 -5.08 -13.51 -10.93
C MET A 84 -6.08 -14.17 -11.91
N ASP A 85 -5.59 -15.01 -12.83
CA ASP A 85 -6.43 -15.72 -13.79
C ASP A 85 -7.36 -16.74 -13.09
N ASN A 86 -6.88 -17.43 -12.05
CA ASN A 86 -7.67 -18.34 -11.22
C ASN A 86 -8.75 -17.59 -10.42
N PHE A 87 -8.45 -16.41 -9.91
CA PHE A 87 -9.44 -15.56 -9.20
C PHE A 87 -10.56 -15.13 -10.15
N VAL A 88 -10.22 -14.72 -11.37
CA VAL A 88 -11.20 -14.42 -12.41
C VAL A 88 -12.07 -15.64 -12.72
N ALA A 89 -11.46 -16.79 -12.96
CA ALA A 89 -12.16 -18.04 -13.27
C ALA A 89 -13.08 -18.51 -12.13
N SER A 90 -12.70 -18.28 -10.87
CA SER A 90 -13.49 -18.60 -9.68
C SER A 90 -14.60 -17.57 -9.36
N GLY A 91 -14.75 -16.52 -10.18
CA GLY A 91 -15.80 -15.51 -10.04
C GLY A 91 -15.52 -14.48 -8.95
N ALA A 92 -14.28 -14.07 -8.79
CA ALA A 92 -13.94 -12.95 -7.91
C ALA A 92 -14.70 -11.68 -8.33
N SER A 93 -15.33 -11.00 -7.37
CA SER A 93 -15.99 -9.71 -7.58
C SER A 93 -14.99 -8.55 -7.45
N LEU A 94 -14.03 -8.72 -6.53
CA LEU A 94 -12.97 -7.76 -6.21
C LEU A 94 -11.66 -8.52 -5.99
N ILE A 95 -10.60 -8.06 -6.63
CA ILE A 95 -9.24 -8.51 -6.39
C ILE A 95 -8.46 -7.38 -5.73
N LEU A 96 -7.86 -7.64 -4.57
CA LEU A 96 -6.80 -6.81 -4.00
C LEU A 96 -5.46 -7.36 -4.44
N LEU A 97 -4.69 -6.53 -5.10
CA LEU A 97 -3.41 -6.88 -5.73
C LEU A 97 -2.27 -6.16 -5.02
N ASN A 98 -1.45 -6.89 -4.27
CA ASN A 98 -0.12 -6.44 -3.88
C ASN A 98 0.87 -6.99 -4.93
N ALA A 99 1.26 -6.15 -5.89
CA ALA A 99 2.00 -6.61 -7.07
C ALA A 99 3.41 -7.09 -6.74
N ALA A 100 3.77 -8.29 -7.19
CA ALA A 100 5.14 -8.81 -7.12
C ALA A 100 6.10 -8.03 -8.03
N ASP A 101 5.58 -7.51 -9.15
CA ASP A 101 6.23 -6.56 -10.05
C ASP A 101 5.16 -5.57 -10.54
N SER A 102 5.35 -4.28 -10.23
CA SER A 102 4.36 -3.23 -10.54
C SER A 102 4.07 -3.07 -12.04
N LYS A 103 5.01 -3.38 -12.92
CA LYS A 103 4.87 -3.32 -14.38
C LYS A 103 4.54 -4.68 -14.99
N GLY A 104 5.26 -5.72 -14.56
CA GLY A 104 5.12 -7.06 -15.11
C GLY A 104 3.74 -7.67 -14.94
N ILE A 105 2.99 -7.26 -13.91
CA ILE A 105 1.62 -7.75 -13.65
C ILE A 105 0.55 -7.13 -14.58
N ALA A 106 0.87 -6.07 -15.33
CA ALA A 106 -0.10 -5.32 -16.13
C ALA A 106 -0.99 -6.20 -17.05
N PRO A 107 -0.47 -7.22 -17.78
CA PRO A 107 -1.32 -8.05 -18.62
C PRO A 107 -2.40 -8.83 -17.84
N ALA A 108 -2.09 -9.30 -16.61
CA ALA A 108 -3.06 -10.01 -15.77
C ALA A 108 -4.13 -9.03 -15.24
N VAL A 109 -3.76 -7.81 -14.84
CA VAL A 109 -4.70 -6.76 -14.48
C VAL A 109 -5.66 -6.45 -15.63
N MET A 110 -5.13 -6.27 -16.85
CA MET A 110 -5.95 -5.99 -18.03
C MET A 110 -6.95 -7.11 -18.32
N ARG A 111 -6.55 -8.39 -18.19
CA ARG A 111 -7.47 -9.55 -18.37
C ARG A 111 -8.56 -9.57 -17.30
N ALA A 112 -8.21 -9.36 -16.02
CA ALA A 112 -9.19 -9.31 -14.94
C ALA A 112 -10.22 -8.19 -15.16
N LYS A 113 -9.74 -7.01 -15.57
CA LYS A 113 -10.59 -5.86 -15.91
C LYS A 113 -11.50 -6.15 -17.10
N ALA A 114 -10.99 -6.76 -18.16
CA ALA A 114 -11.77 -7.16 -19.33
C ALA A 114 -12.86 -8.19 -18.99
N ALA A 115 -12.63 -9.03 -17.98
CA ALA A 115 -13.61 -9.96 -17.42
C ALA A 115 -14.64 -9.27 -16.49
N GLY A 116 -14.54 -7.96 -16.27
CA GLY A 116 -15.45 -7.18 -15.43
C GLY A 116 -15.17 -7.26 -13.93
N VAL A 117 -14.00 -7.79 -13.54
CA VAL A 117 -13.56 -7.84 -12.13
C VAL A 117 -12.96 -6.49 -11.74
N THR A 118 -13.33 -6.00 -10.57
CA THR A 118 -12.71 -4.81 -10.00
C THR A 118 -11.35 -5.17 -9.42
N VAL A 119 -10.31 -4.42 -9.75
CA VAL A 119 -8.94 -4.65 -9.26
C VAL A 119 -8.45 -3.39 -8.54
N VAL A 120 -8.13 -3.52 -7.26
CA VAL A 120 -7.53 -2.45 -6.45
C VAL A 120 -6.11 -2.86 -6.06
N ALA A 121 -5.14 -2.02 -6.42
CA ALA A 121 -3.78 -2.19 -5.96
C ALA A 121 -3.69 -1.80 -4.48
N VAL A 122 -3.05 -2.63 -3.66
CA VAL A 122 -2.85 -2.41 -2.22
C VAL A 122 -1.38 -2.49 -1.88
N ASP A 123 -0.88 -1.55 -1.07
CA ASP A 123 0.51 -1.39 -0.64
C ASP A 123 1.46 -0.96 -1.77
N VAL A 124 1.48 -1.65 -2.89
CA VAL A 124 2.26 -1.27 -4.07
C VAL A 124 1.34 -0.98 -5.26
N GLY A 125 1.72 -0.02 -6.10
CA GLY A 125 1.00 0.28 -7.33
C GLY A 125 1.19 -0.81 -8.38
N ALA A 126 0.22 -0.91 -9.30
CA ALA A 126 0.29 -1.83 -10.42
C ALA A 126 -0.16 -1.14 -11.70
N GLU A 127 0.54 -1.40 -12.81
CA GLU A 127 0.11 -1.00 -14.14
C GLU A 127 -1.02 -1.91 -14.66
N GLY A 128 -1.62 -1.55 -15.79
CA GLY A 128 -2.72 -2.33 -16.40
C GLY A 128 -4.11 -1.76 -16.14
N GLY A 129 -4.21 -0.59 -15.50
CA GLY A 129 -5.48 0.13 -15.33
C GLY A 129 -6.30 -0.36 -14.13
N VAL A 130 -5.67 -0.55 -12.97
CA VAL A 130 -6.36 -0.79 -11.70
C VAL A 130 -7.40 0.29 -11.41
N ASP A 131 -8.47 -0.05 -10.68
CA ASP A 131 -9.56 0.89 -10.37
C ASP A 131 -9.16 1.94 -9.33
N ALA A 132 -8.25 1.57 -8.43
CA ALA A 132 -7.65 2.45 -7.43
C ALA A 132 -6.35 1.84 -6.91
N THR A 133 -5.55 2.67 -6.25
CA THR A 133 -4.37 2.25 -5.47
C THR A 133 -4.49 2.81 -4.05
N VAL A 134 -4.33 1.95 -3.05
CA VAL A 134 -4.25 2.33 -1.64
C VAL A 134 -2.91 1.88 -1.10
N THR A 135 -2.07 2.80 -0.69
CA THR A 135 -0.70 2.52 -0.22
C THR A 135 -0.34 3.44 0.95
N SER A 136 0.66 3.09 1.71
CA SER A 136 1.27 4.04 2.65
C SER A 136 1.93 5.19 1.90
N ASN A 137 2.08 6.33 2.56
CA ASN A 137 2.92 7.41 2.04
C ASN A 137 4.41 7.00 2.13
N ASN A 138 4.81 6.13 1.22
CA ASN A 138 6.16 5.54 1.22
C ASN A 138 7.26 6.60 1.02
N LYS A 139 6.97 7.66 0.28
CA LYS A 139 7.90 8.79 0.17
C LYS A 139 8.10 9.48 1.52
N GLN A 140 7.01 9.71 2.27
CA GLN A 140 7.07 10.25 3.63
C GLN A 140 7.85 9.32 4.57
N ALA A 141 7.66 7.99 4.46
CA ALA A 141 8.43 7.02 5.27
C ALA A 141 9.94 7.20 5.05
N GLY A 142 10.38 7.23 3.79
CA GLY A 142 11.78 7.50 3.47
C GLY A 142 12.27 8.86 3.96
N GLN A 143 11.44 9.91 3.84
CA GLN A 143 11.79 11.25 4.34
C GLN A 143 11.96 11.27 5.86
N LEU A 144 11.10 10.59 6.62
CA LEU A 144 11.21 10.49 8.07
C LEU A 144 12.51 9.80 8.50
N ASP A 145 12.83 8.67 7.86
CA ASP A 145 14.07 7.95 8.12
C ASP A 145 15.31 8.74 7.69
N GLY A 146 15.27 9.38 6.52
CA GLY A 146 16.36 10.22 6.01
C GLY A 146 16.66 11.40 6.94
N LYS A 147 15.58 12.08 7.41
CA LYS A 147 15.71 13.16 8.39
C LYS A 147 16.30 12.65 9.71
N TYR A 148 15.79 11.51 10.24
CA TYR A 148 16.31 10.92 11.47
C TYR A 148 17.80 10.59 11.35
N VAL A 149 18.21 9.99 10.23
CA VAL A 149 19.64 9.68 9.96
C VAL A 149 20.47 10.96 9.90
N ALA A 150 20.04 11.96 9.12
CA ALA A 150 20.77 13.22 8.98
C ALA A 150 20.93 13.96 10.30
N ASP A 151 19.87 14.04 11.10
CA ASP A 151 19.89 14.70 12.42
C ASP A 151 20.81 13.98 13.39
N ARG A 152 20.72 12.64 13.46
CA ARG A 152 21.54 11.82 14.37
C ARG A 152 23.03 11.84 13.99
N LEU A 153 23.35 11.87 12.71
CA LEU A 153 24.71 12.02 12.19
C LEU A 153 25.19 13.47 12.19
N LYS A 154 24.36 14.43 12.57
CA LYS A 154 24.66 15.88 12.52
C LYS A 154 25.14 16.32 11.13
N GLY A 155 24.52 15.76 10.10
CA GLY A 155 24.79 16.08 8.70
C GLY A 155 26.08 15.52 8.10
N LYS A 156 26.81 14.63 8.78
CA LYS A 156 28.09 14.09 8.30
C LYS A 156 28.27 12.61 8.65
N GLY A 157 28.64 11.78 7.67
CA GLY A 157 28.89 10.35 7.91
C GLY A 157 28.93 9.52 6.64
N GLN A 158 29.02 8.20 6.82
CA GLN A 158 29.03 7.21 5.76
C GLN A 158 27.85 6.25 5.97
N ILE A 159 27.01 6.12 4.97
CA ILE A 159 25.78 5.32 5.08
C ILE A 159 25.67 4.29 3.95
N VAL A 160 24.90 3.25 4.18
CA VAL A 160 24.50 2.29 3.16
C VAL A 160 22.96 2.18 3.11
N ILE A 161 22.44 1.90 1.93
CA ILE A 161 21.04 1.58 1.70
C ILE A 161 20.95 0.10 1.35
N VAL A 162 20.24 -0.68 2.17
CA VAL A 162 19.94 -2.09 1.88
C VAL A 162 18.58 -2.12 1.21
N ASN A 163 18.63 -2.21 -0.13
CA ASN A 163 17.49 -2.04 -1.03
C ASN A 163 16.63 -3.32 -1.13
N GLY A 164 15.55 -3.25 -1.91
CA GLY A 164 14.56 -4.31 -2.09
C GLY A 164 14.13 -4.49 -3.55
N PRO A 165 13.04 -5.25 -3.79
CA PRO A 165 12.51 -5.47 -5.12
C PRO A 165 12.05 -4.16 -5.77
N PRO A 166 12.02 -4.06 -7.13
CA PRO A 166 11.68 -2.85 -7.85
C PRO A 166 10.17 -2.60 -7.91
N VAL A 167 9.54 -2.45 -6.75
CA VAL A 167 8.12 -2.10 -6.61
C VAL A 167 7.98 -0.64 -6.13
N THR A 168 6.83 -0.02 -6.40
CA THR A 168 6.60 1.39 -6.11
C THR A 168 6.86 1.76 -4.66
N ALA A 169 6.44 0.92 -3.70
CA ALA A 169 6.67 1.16 -2.29
C ALA A 169 8.18 1.31 -1.96
N VAL A 170 9.01 0.43 -2.51
CA VAL A 170 10.46 0.45 -2.29
C VAL A 170 11.12 1.66 -2.97
N THR A 171 10.77 1.91 -4.24
CA THR A 171 11.34 3.03 -4.99
C THR A 171 11.00 4.38 -4.35
N ASP A 172 9.78 4.53 -3.83
CA ASP A 172 9.34 5.76 -3.17
C ASP A 172 10.03 5.97 -1.81
N ARG A 173 10.22 4.89 -1.01
CA ARG A 173 10.99 4.95 0.24
C ARG A 173 12.42 5.43 -0.01
N VAL A 174 13.10 4.81 -0.98
CA VAL A 174 14.48 5.20 -1.34
C VAL A 174 14.51 6.63 -1.87
N ALA A 175 13.56 7.03 -2.73
CA ALA A 175 13.49 8.39 -3.24
C ALA A 175 13.29 9.43 -2.13
N GLY A 176 12.37 9.17 -1.18
CA GLY A 176 12.13 10.03 -0.03
C GLY A 176 13.36 10.14 0.89
N PHE A 177 14.02 9.02 1.16
CA PHE A 177 15.25 8.98 1.94
C PHE A 177 16.37 9.80 1.29
N LEU A 178 16.62 9.60 -0.01
CA LEU A 178 17.64 10.33 -0.75
C LEU A 178 17.35 11.83 -0.85
N GLU A 179 16.06 12.22 -0.89
CA GLU A 179 15.67 13.63 -0.88
C GLU A 179 16.13 14.34 0.41
N GLU A 180 15.98 13.67 1.56
CA GLU A 180 16.46 14.22 2.85
C GLU A 180 17.99 14.19 2.96
N ILE A 181 18.62 13.08 2.60
CA ILE A 181 20.09 12.95 2.69
C ILE A 181 20.81 13.97 1.81
N LYS A 182 20.28 14.31 0.65
CA LYS A 182 20.84 15.35 -0.23
C LYS A 182 20.94 16.73 0.43
N LYS A 183 20.18 17.02 1.46
CA LYS A 183 20.27 18.28 2.23
C LYS A 183 21.54 18.32 3.12
N SER A 184 22.21 17.18 3.28
CA SER A 184 23.42 17.00 4.11
C SER A 184 24.56 16.46 3.23
N PRO A 185 25.24 17.30 2.43
CA PRO A 185 26.21 16.87 1.42
C PRO A 185 27.47 16.16 1.98
N ASP A 186 27.73 16.30 3.28
CA ASP A 186 28.82 15.59 3.97
C ASP A 186 28.42 14.16 4.38
N ILE A 187 27.18 13.73 4.16
CA ILE A 187 26.77 12.33 4.27
C ILE A 187 27.06 11.63 2.94
N LYS A 188 27.92 10.61 2.97
CA LYS A 188 28.32 9.83 1.79
C LYS A 188 27.57 8.51 1.75
N ILE A 189 26.93 8.22 0.63
CA ILE A 189 26.29 6.92 0.39
C ILE A 189 27.34 5.99 -0.22
N LEU A 190 27.69 4.93 0.50
CA LEU A 190 28.73 3.96 0.09
C LEU A 190 28.15 2.88 -0.84
N SER A 191 26.87 2.49 -0.62
CA SER A 191 26.15 1.49 -1.42
C SER A 191 24.65 1.76 -1.32
N GLN A 192 23.90 1.55 -2.44
CA GLN A 192 22.45 1.73 -2.49
C GLN A 192 21.71 0.72 -3.38
N ASP A 193 22.43 -0.14 -4.12
CA ASP A 193 21.84 -0.97 -5.17
C ASP A 193 21.70 -2.45 -4.78
N GLN A 194 22.11 -2.81 -3.55
CA GLN A 194 22.08 -4.19 -3.06
C GLN A 194 20.66 -4.62 -2.67
N ASN A 195 20.07 -5.52 -3.46
CA ASN A 195 18.72 -6.01 -3.25
C ASN A 195 18.67 -7.16 -2.23
N ALA A 196 18.06 -6.93 -1.08
CA ALA A 196 17.81 -7.92 -0.02
C ALA A 196 16.48 -8.68 -0.18
N GLY A 197 15.71 -8.42 -1.24
CA GLY A 197 14.41 -9.06 -1.45
C GLY A 197 13.35 -8.71 -0.43
N GLY A 198 13.58 -7.67 0.40
CA GLY A 198 12.66 -7.28 1.49
C GLY A 198 12.55 -8.30 2.61
N SER A 199 13.51 -9.20 2.77
CA SER A 199 13.48 -10.33 3.71
C SER A 199 14.60 -10.27 4.77
N ARG A 200 14.40 -10.99 5.88
CA ARG A 200 15.39 -11.11 6.95
C ARG A 200 16.68 -11.78 6.45
N ASP A 201 16.55 -12.88 5.73
CA ASP A 201 17.71 -13.61 5.20
C ASP A 201 18.48 -12.79 4.16
N GLY A 202 17.75 -12.05 3.31
CA GLY A 202 18.35 -11.12 2.36
C GLY A 202 19.08 -9.98 3.05
N GLY A 203 18.49 -9.40 4.10
CA GLY A 203 19.11 -8.37 4.95
C GLY A 203 20.40 -8.87 5.58
N LEU A 204 20.37 -10.07 6.18
CA LEU A 204 21.55 -10.73 6.76
C LEU A 204 22.66 -10.90 5.70
N ARG A 205 22.34 -11.48 4.56
CA ARG A 205 23.32 -11.71 3.48
C ARG A 205 23.93 -10.42 2.97
N VAL A 206 23.11 -9.46 2.56
CA VAL A 206 23.57 -8.19 1.98
C VAL A 206 24.39 -7.39 3.00
N MET A 207 23.95 -7.33 4.26
CA MET A 207 24.69 -6.58 5.27
C MET A 207 26.02 -7.25 5.62
N THR A 208 26.12 -8.57 5.61
CA THR A 208 27.40 -9.29 5.77
C THR A 208 28.41 -8.90 4.71
N ASP A 209 27.97 -8.82 3.44
CA ASP A 209 28.81 -8.38 2.33
C ASP A 209 29.24 -6.90 2.49
N LEU A 210 28.31 -6.03 2.88
CA LEU A 210 28.59 -4.60 3.12
C LEU A 210 29.55 -4.36 4.29
N LEU A 211 29.44 -5.13 5.37
CA LEU A 211 30.35 -5.06 6.52
C LEU A 211 31.78 -5.49 6.14
N THR A 212 31.91 -6.43 5.19
CA THR A 212 33.19 -6.86 4.64
C THR A 212 33.79 -5.79 3.72
N ALA A 213 32.95 -5.17 2.88
CA ALA A 213 33.37 -4.17 1.90
C ALA A 213 33.73 -2.81 2.52
N PHE A 214 33.03 -2.43 3.60
CA PHE A 214 33.16 -1.10 4.20
C PHE A 214 33.55 -1.18 5.67
N PRO A 215 34.81 -0.91 6.02
CA PRO A 215 35.28 -0.92 7.40
C PRO A 215 34.55 0.08 8.30
N LYS A 216 34.07 1.18 7.71
CA LYS A 216 33.32 2.22 8.40
C LYS A 216 31.96 2.44 7.75
N ILE A 217 30.92 2.25 8.56
CA ILE A 217 29.53 2.60 8.25
C ILE A 217 29.03 3.34 9.51
N ASP A 218 28.32 4.45 9.34
CA ASP A 218 27.77 5.23 10.46
C ASP A 218 26.23 5.00 10.60
N ALA A 219 25.53 4.71 9.47
CA ALA A 219 24.12 4.32 9.51
C ALA A 219 23.73 3.43 8.33
N VAL A 220 22.65 2.67 8.51
CA VAL A 220 22.01 1.79 7.51
C VAL A 220 20.55 2.20 7.36
N PHE A 221 20.13 2.44 6.14
CA PHE A 221 18.71 2.45 5.79
C PHE A 221 18.33 1.12 5.16
N ALA A 222 17.50 0.36 5.85
CA ALA A 222 16.89 -0.87 5.36
C ALA A 222 15.46 -0.57 4.89
N ILE A 223 15.10 -1.02 3.70
CA ILE A 223 13.81 -0.64 3.08
C ILE A 223 12.57 -1.14 3.83
N ASN A 224 12.75 -2.09 4.73
CA ASN A 224 11.69 -2.58 5.62
C ASN A 224 12.26 -3.23 6.89
N ASP A 225 11.39 -3.50 7.88
CA ASP A 225 11.79 -4.08 9.17
C ASP A 225 12.37 -5.50 9.08
N PRO A 226 11.84 -6.43 8.27
CA PRO A 226 12.50 -7.72 8.09
C PRO A 226 13.95 -7.58 7.62
N THR A 227 14.21 -6.70 6.66
CA THR A 227 15.58 -6.40 6.19
C THR A 227 16.42 -5.77 7.31
N ALA A 228 15.87 -4.82 8.08
CA ALA A 228 16.56 -4.18 9.20
C ALA A 228 16.96 -5.19 10.29
N ILE A 229 16.07 -6.13 10.63
CA ILE A 229 16.36 -7.22 11.59
C ILE A 229 17.48 -8.12 11.06
N GLY A 230 17.47 -8.41 9.76
CA GLY A 230 18.56 -9.15 9.12
C GLY A 230 19.91 -8.42 9.21
N CYS A 231 19.90 -7.09 8.98
CA CYS A 231 21.10 -6.26 9.12
C CYS A 231 21.63 -6.21 10.56
N ASP A 232 20.73 -6.13 11.56
CA ASP A 232 21.10 -6.15 12.98
C ASP A 232 21.73 -7.52 13.37
N LEU A 233 21.21 -8.61 12.82
CA LEU A 233 21.80 -9.94 13.01
C LEU A 233 23.20 -10.04 12.40
N ALA A 234 23.43 -9.51 11.17
CA ALA A 234 24.74 -9.46 10.55
C ALA A 234 25.74 -8.66 11.40
N ALA A 235 25.30 -7.53 11.94
CA ALA A 235 26.12 -6.70 12.82
C ALA A 235 26.51 -7.45 14.10
N LYS A 236 25.57 -8.18 14.73
CA LYS A 236 25.84 -9.02 15.90
C LYS A 236 26.86 -10.13 15.60
N GLN A 237 26.72 -10.81 14.46
CA GLN A 237 27.67 -11.85 14.03
C GLN A 237 29.08 -11.29 13.78
N ALA A 238 29.15 -10.10 13.19
CA ALA A 238 30.42 -9.39 12.93
C ALA A 238 30.95 -8.64 14.17
N GLN A 239 30.25 -8.69 15.32
CA GLN A 239 30.57 -7.97 16.56
C GLN A 239 30.70 -6.44 16.35
N ARG A 240 29.99 -5.89 15.35
CA ARG A 240 29.97 -4.44 15.03
C ARG A 240 28.84 -3.77 15.83
N LYS A 241 29.17 -2.63 16.47
CA LYS A 241 28.24 -1.82 17.26
C LYS A 241 28.38 -0.31 17.00
N ASP A 242 29.09 0.05 15.98
CA ASP A 242 29.56 1.41 15.68
C ASP A 242 28.67 2.18 14.70
N PHE A 243 27.48 1.64 14.39
CA PHE A 243 26.47 2.26 13.53
C PHE A 243 25.05 2.01 14.07
N PHE A 244 24.06 2.64 13.43
CA PHE A 244 22.65 2.37 13.72
C PHE A 244 21.87 2.06 12.45
N ILE A 245 20.69 1.45 12.61
CA ILE A 245 19.84 1.00 11.51
C ILE A 245 18.49 1.69 11.64
N VAL A 246 17.94 2.16 10.51
CA VAL A 246 16.55 2.59 10.40
C VAL A 246 15.82 1.71 9.39
N GLY A 247 14.53 1.54 9.57
CA GLY A 247 13.68 0.70 8.74
C GLY A 247 12.29 1.28 8.53
N VAL A 248 11.45 0.54 7.84
CA VAL A 248 10.05 0.89 7.59
C VAL A 248 9.20 -0.31 7.92
N ASP A 249 8.04 -0.13 8.41
CA ASP A 249 6.85 -0.93 8.61
C ASP A 249 6.23 -0.73 10.00
N GLY A 250 7.03 -0.59 11.07
CA GLY A 250 6.54 -0.66 12.45
C GLY A 250 6.03 -2.06 12.81
N ALA A 251 6.67 -3.09 12.26
CA ALA A 251 6.24 -4.48 12.41
C ALA A 251 6.27 -4.96 13.86
N PRO A 252 5.41 -5.91 14.27
CA PRO A 252 5.39 -6.43 15.62
C PRO A 252 6.74 -6.97 16.09
N ASP A 253 7.54 -7.53 15.20
CA ASP A 253 8.86 -8.10 15.51
C ASP A 253 10.00 -7.07 15.52
N VAL A 254 9.80 -5.83 15.03
CA VAL A 254 10.77 -4.74 15.25
C VAL A 254 10.61 -4.07 16.60
N VAL A 255 9.42 -4.12 17.20
CA VAL A 255 9.15 -3.51 18.52
C VAL A 255 10.08 -4.00 19.61
N PRO A 256 10.32 -5.32 19.80
CA PRO A 256 11.33 -5.81 20.74
C PRO A 256 12.73 -5.28 20.45
N SER A 257 13.13 -5.17 19.16
CA SER A 257 14.44 -4.64 18.79
C SER A 257 14.58 -3.16 19.14
N LEU A 258 13.52 -2.35 18.98
CA LEU A 258 13.53 -0.95 19.39
C LEU A 258 13.63 -0.79 20.92
N LYS A 259 13.08 -1.73 21.69
CA LYS A 259 13.17 -1.75 23.17
C LYS A 259 14.51 -2.30 23.68
N ASP A 260 15.19 -3.10 22.87
CA ASP A 260 16.49 -3.69 23.21
C ASP A 260 17.62 -2.64 23.07
N LYS A 261 18.38 -2.45 24.15
CA LYS A 261 19.52 -1.52 24.17
C LYS A 261 20.70 -2.02 23.30
N ASP A 262 20.80 -3.34 23.13
CA ASP A 262 21.88 -3.98 22.35
C ASP A 262 21.55 -4.09 20.87
N SER A 263 20.32 -3.85 20.44
CA SER A 263 19.93 -3.76 19.02
C SER A 263 20.40 -2.45 18.42
N LEU A 264 20.91 -2.52 17.20
CA LEU A 264 21.28 -1.34 16.41
C LEU A 264 20.10 -0.68 15.72
N ILE A 265 18.92 -1.30 15.70
CA ILE A 265 17.71 -0.69 15.13
C ILE A 265 17.28 0.47 16.03
N ALA A 266 17.26 1.65 15.44
CA ALA A 266 17.02 2.91 16.15
C ALA A 266 15.66 3.53 15.85
N ALA A 267 15.14 3.29 14.65
CA ALA A 267 13.83 3.82 14.22
C ALA A 267 13.21 2.93 13.13
N SER A 268 11.89 3.03 12.99
CA SER A 268 11.12 2.45 11.89
C SER A 268 9.94 3.38 11.56
N ALA A 269 9.73 3.70 10.27
CA ALA A 269 8.58 4.46 9.82
C ALA A 269 7.35 3.52 9.74
N ALA A 270 6.44 3.64 10.71
CA ALA A 270 5.34 2.69 10.91
C ALA A 270 4.21 2.87 9.89
N GLN A 271 3.75 1.78 9.32
CA GLN A 271 2.60 1.65 8.44
C GLN A 271 1.36 1.10 9.20
N ASP A 272 0.18 1.15 8.56
CA ASP A 272 -1.04 0.45 9.04
C ASP A 272 -1.62 -0.44 7.92
N PRO A 273 -1.08 -1.65 7.73
CA PRO A 273 -1.51 -2.57 6.66
C PRO A 273 -2.96 -3.03 6.83
N TYR A 274 -3.45 -3.16 8.05
CA TYR A 274 -4.82 -3.56 8.33
C TYR A 274 -5.82 -2.50 7.84
N THR A 275 -5.64 -1.24 8.24
CA THR A 275 -6.50 -0.13 7.80
C THR A 275 -6.36 0.12 6.30
N MET A 276 -5.15 0.02 5.75
CA MET A 276 -4.89 0.15 4.31
C MET A 276 -5.73 -0.85 3.50
N ALA A 277 -5.68 -2.13 3.86
CA ALA A 277 -6.43 -3.17 3.16
C ALA A 277 -7.94 -3.02 3.33
N GLY A 278 -8.40 -2.65 4.52
CA GLY A 278 -9.80 -2.33 4.76
C GLY A 278 -10.29 -1.20 3.85
N LYS A 279 -9.51 -0.13 3.73
CA LYS A 279 -9.80 1.00 2.84
C LYS A 279 -9.82 0.59 1.38
N ALA A 280 -8.91 -0.29 0.96
CA ALA A 280 -8.89 -0.83 -0.40
C ALA A 280 -10.15 -1.63 -0.75
N VAL A 281 -10.69 -2.43 0.19
CA VAL A 281 -11.97 -3.13 0.01
C VAL A 281 -13.14 -2.15 -0.11
N GLU A 282 -13.21 -1.12 0.74
CA GLU A 282 -14.27 -0.10 0.70
C GLU A 282 -14.27 0.63 -0.65
N ILE A 283 -13.10 1.10 -1.10
CA ILE A 283 -12.94 1.77 -2.39
C ILE A 283 -13.29 0.82 -3.55
N GLY A 284 -12.82 -0.43 -3.50
CA GLY A 284 -13.13 -1.43 -4.51
C GLY A 284 -14.63 -1.71 -4.62
N TYR A 285 -15.33 -1.80 -3.49
CA TYR A 285 -16.77 -1.97 -3.46
C TYR A 285 -17.52 -0.76 -4.04
N ASP A 286 -17.06 0.45 -3.75
CA ASP A 286 -17.60 1.67 -4.37
C ASP A 286 -17.37 1.67 -5.88
N CYS A 287 -16.16 1.29 -6.37
CA CYS A 287 -15.85 1.15 -7.81
C CYS A 287 -16.76 0.13 -8.49
N MET A 288 -17.00 -1.05 -7.88
CA MET A 288 -17.96 -2.06 -8.37
C MET A 288 -19.35 -1.48 -8.60
N ASN A 289 -19.74 -0.49 -7.82
CA ASN A 289 -21.05 0.16 -7.86
C ASN A 289 -21.04 1.48 -8.65
N GLY A 290 -20.01 1.70 -9.47
CA GLY A 290 -19.90 2.85 -10.38
C GLY A 290 -19.50 4.16 -9.69
N LYS A 291 -19.11 4.12 -8.41
CA LYS A 291 -18.59 5.28 -7.69
C LYS A 291 -17.07 5.31 -7.86
N LYS A 292 -16.59 6.24 -8.66
CA LYS A 292 -15.14 6.46 -8.80
C LYS A 292 -14.59 7.13 -7.53
N PRO A 293 -13.41 6.72 -7.04
CA PRO A 293 -12.75 7.45 -5.97
C PRO A 293 -12.41 8.87 -6.43
N ALA A 294 -12.37 9.83 -5.50
CA ALA A 294 -12.01 11.21 -5.81
C ALA A 294 -10.59 11.31 -6.38
N GLU A 295 -9.69 10.46 -5.89
CA GLU A 295 -8.33 10.28 -6.39
C GLU A 295 -8.05 8.80 -6.63
N ALA A 296 -7.36 8.50 -7.73
CA ALA A 296 -6.97 7.12 -8.07
C ALA A 296 -5.95 6.54 -7.08
N LEU A 297 -5.20 7.40 -6.41
CA LEU A 297 -4.19 7.06 -5.40
C LEU A 297 -4.61 7.58 -4.02
N THR A 298 -4.77 6.67 -3.06
CA THR A 298 -5.00 7.00 -1.65
C THR A 298 -3.73 6.70 -0.86
N LEU A 299 -3.17 7.73 -0.20
CA LEU A 299 -1.99 7.62 0.64
C LEU A 299 -2.39 7.55 2.12
N ILE A 300 -1.95 6.50 2.80
CA ILE A 300 -2.09 6.35 4.26
C ILE A 300 -0.86 6.99 4.93
N PRO A 301 -1.03 7.95 5.83
CA PRO A 301 0.07 8.55 6.57
C PRO A 301 0.88 7.51 7.35
N VAL A 302 2.15 7.82 7.58
CA VAL A 302 3.07 7.01 8.38
C VAL A 302 3.67 7.85 9.50
N ASP A 303 3.99 7.20 10.64
CA ASP A 303 4.59 7.82 11.80
C ASP A 303 5.95 7.19 12.09
N LEU A 304 6.93 7.98 12.54
CA LEU A 304 8.23 7.45 12.94
C LEU A 304 8.18 6.93 14.37
N ILE A 305 8.45 5.65 14.55
CA ILE A 305 8.70 5.05 15.87
C ILE A 305 10.22 4.91 16.08
N THR A 306 10.64 5.27 17.28
CA THR A 306 12.04 5.27 17.70
C THR A 306 12.18 4.58 19.05
N LYS A 307 13.40 4.38 19.52
CA LYS A 307 13.65 3.85 20.88
C LYS A 307 13.02 4.72 21.97
N GLU A 308 12.88 6.02 21.73
CA GLU A 308 12.35 6.99 22.70
C GLU A 308 10.82 6.97 22.81
N ASN A 309 10.10 6.59 21.74
CA ASN A 309 8.62 6.63 21.70
C ASN A 309 7.95 5.28 21.52
N VAL A 310 8.71 4.18 21.38
CA VAL A 310 8.18 2.85 21.08
C VAL A 310 7.19 2.32 22.15
N ASP A 311 7.28 2.79 23.39
CA ASP A 311 6.34 2.39 24.45
C ASP A 311 4.93 2.98 24.26
N GLN A 312 4.79 4.02 23.45
CA GLN A 312 3.52 4.65 23.10
C GLN A 312 2.93 4.05 21.81
N TYR A 313 3.73 3.28 21.06
CA TYR A 313 3.31 2.69 19.80
C TYR A 313 2.38 1.50 20.04
N LYS A 314 1.20 1.54 19.42
CA LYS A 314 0.15 0.52 19.59
C LYS A 314 0.31 -0.70 18.67
N GLY A 315 1.26 -0.64 17.71
CA GLY A 315 1.43 -1.69 16.71
C GLY A 315 0.29 -1.71 15.66
N TRP A 316 0.31 -2.74 14.84
CA TRP A 316 -0.70 -2.99 13.81
C TRP A 316 -2.01 -3.60 14.36
N THR A 317 -2.19 -3.60 15.65
CA THR A 317 -3.28 -4.34 16.31
C THR A 317 -4.61 -3.64 16.12
N LYS A 318 -5.53 -4.35 15.51
CA LYS A 318 -6.99 -4.25 15.76
C LYS A 318 -7.57 -5.66 15.82
#